data_5999dbfc1cd5cbc64986135087df7436
#
_entry.id   5999dbfc1cd5cbc64986135087df7436
#
_cell.length_a   1.000
_cell.length_b   1.000
_cell.length_c   1.000
_cell.angle_alpha   90.00
_cell.angle_beta   90.00
_cell.angle_gamma   90.00
#
_symmetry.space_group_name_H-M   'P 1'
#
loop_
_entity.id
_entity.type
_entity.pdbx_description
1 polymer ?
#
loop_
_entity_poly.entity_id
_entity_poly.type
_entity_poly.pdbx_seq_one_letter_code
_entity_poly.pdbx_strand_id
1 'polypeptide(L)'
;MTGHPAVAEIMAAEGFDFLVADMEHTPISVEAFYHIALAAKGTDCDLLARLPSCDAVLAKQVLDTGAAGIIVPSVNTPAEAAQSVAMAKFPPAGIRGASLCRATGFGSRFSEYFQAHNDEVLVVVMLEHITAVQNADAILATPGLDAVLIGPYESGIRKDRPPCNSTASP
;
A
#
# COMPACT_ATOMS: atom_id res chain seq x y z
N MET A 1 9.74 -14.17 2.89
CA MET A 1 9.04 -12.96 3.37
C MET A 1 8.60 -13.19 4.80
N THR A 2 9.07 -12.40 5.74
CA THR A 2 8.76 -12.58 7.15
C THR A 2 8.02 -11.33 7.64
N GLY A 3 6.83 -11.50 8.23
CA GLY A 3 6.09 -10.44 8.90
C GLY A 3 6.53 -10.24 10.37
N HIS A 4 7.78 -10.58 10.71
CA HIS A 4 8.25 -10.49 12.08
C HIS A 4 8.69 -9.06 12.42
N PRO A 5 8.20 -8.45 13.51
CA PRO A 5 8.53 -7.06 13.88
C PRO A 5 10.03 -6.78 14.01
N ALA A 6 10.81 -7.73 14.55
CA ALA A 6 12.26 -7.53 14.67
C ALA A 6 12.99 -7.35 13.33
N VAL A 7 12.47 -7.95 12.24
CA VAL A 7 13.03 -7.72 10.90
C VAL A 7 12.78 -6.29 10.45
N ALA A 8 11.56 -5.77 10.68
CA ALA A 8 11.23 -4.39 10.36
C ALA A 8 12.05 -3.40 11.20
N GLU A 9 12.25 -3.69 12.49
CA GLU A 9 13.10 -2.88 13.38
C GLU A 9 14.54 -2.79 12.87
N ILE A 10 15.14 -3.93 12.50
CA ILE A 10 16.50 -3.98 11.95
C ILE A 10 16.57 -3.18 10.65
N MET A 11 15.65 -3.42 9.71
CA MET A 11 15.67 -2.74 8.42
C MET A 11 15.46 -1.22 8.57
N ALA A 12 14.54 -0.81 9.43
CA ALA A 12 14.29 0.61 9.69
C ALA A 12 15.50 1.29 10.34
N ALA A 13 16.23 0.58 11.23
CA ALA A 13 17.46 1.08 11.85
C ALA A 13 18.64 1.19 10.87
N GLU A 14 18.66 0.39 9.80
CA GLU A 14 19.67 0.43 8.74
C GLU A 14 19.46 1.58 7.72
N GLY A 15 18.43 2.41 7.91
CA GLY A 15 18.23 3.62 7.13
C GLY A 15 17.52 3.42 5.79
N PHE A 16 16.64 2.43 5.67
CA PHE A 16 15.74 2.36 4.52
C PHE A 16 14.73 3.50 4.60
N ASP A 17 14.48 4.16 3.47
CA ASP A 17 13.48 5.25 3.38
C ASP A 17 12.07 4.73 3.64
N PHE A 18 11.77 3.52 3.16
CA PHE A 18 10.49 2.87 3.42
C PHE A 18 10.58 1.35 3.43
N LEU A 19 9.60 0.72 4.08
CA LEU A 19 9.37 -0.72 4.05
C LEU A 19 7.97 -1.02 3.53
N VAL A 20 7.82 -2.13 2.80
CA VAL A 20 6.53 -2.62 2.35
C VAL A 20 6.16 -3.89 3.11
N ALA A 21 5.06 -3.86 3.84
CA ALA A 21 4.44 -5.05 4.40
C ALA A 21 3.44 -5.61 3.37
N ASP A 22 3.72 -6.81 2.91
CA ASP A 22 2.92 -7.49 1.90
C ASP A 22 1.79 -8.27 2.56
N MET A 23 0.55 -7.75 2.46
CA MET A 23 -0.65 -8.41 2.98
C MET A 23 -1.39 -9.21 1.89
N GLU A 24 -0.92 -9.16 0.63
CA GLU A 24 -1.51 -9.89 -0.50
C GLU A 24 -1.00 -11.34 -0.56
N HIS A 25 0.33 -11.51 -0.62
CA HIS A 25 0.94 -12.83 -0.83
C HIS A 25 1.61 -13.39 0.43
N THR A 26 1.30 -12.85 1.60
CA THR A 26 1.80 -13.33 2.89
C THR A 26 0.67 -13.40 3.93
N PRO A 27 0.84 -14.16 5.01
CA PRO A 27 -0.16 -14.24 6.08
C PRO A 27 -0.12 -13.03 7.04
N ILE A 28 0.33 -11.86 6.61
CA ILE A 28 0.34 -10.66 7.44
C ILE A 28 -1.09 -10.16 7.62
N SER A 29 -1.61 -10.26 8.84
CA SER A 29 -2.89 -9.68 9.25
C SER A 29 -2.73 -8.20 9.63
N VAL A 30 -3.85 -7.50 9.83
CA VAL A 30 -3.83 -6.11 10.37
C VAL A 30 -3.14 -6.04 11.74
N GLU A 31 -3.31 -7.05 12.59
CA GLU A 31 -2.63 -7.15 13.87
C GLU A 31 -1.11 -7.30 13.71
N ALA A 32 -0.66 -8.19 12.81
CA ALA A 32 0.76 -8.34 12.52
C ALA A 32 1.35 -7.06 11.92
N PHE A 33 0.61 -6.39 11.02
CA PHE A 33 0.99 -5.10 10.46
C PHE A 33 1.13 -4.03 11.56
N TYR A 34 0.20 -3.99 12.52
CA TYR A 34 0.29 -3.08 13.66
C TYR A 34 1.58 -3.28 14.46
N HIS A 35 1.99 -4.52 14.71
CA HIS A 35 3.25 -4.81 15.42
C HIS A 35 4.48 -4.40 14.61
N ILE A 36 4.45 -4.59 13.28
CA ILE A 36 5.51 -4.10 12.38
C ILE A 36 5.59 -2.56 12.46
N ALA A 37 4.45 -1.87 12.44
CA ALA A 37 4.40 -0.42 12.57
C ALA A 37 4.89 0.10 13.93
N LEU A 38 4.71 -0.69 15.00
CA LEU A 38 5.28 -0.37 16.32
C LEU A 38 6.81 -0.52 16.32
N ALA A 39 7.33 -1.54 15.63
CA ALA A 39 8.76 -1.82 15.57
C ALA A 39 9.54 -0.75 14.79
N ALA A 40 8.94 -0.17 13.75
CA ALA A 40 9.53 0.92 12.97
C ALA A 40 9.32 2.32 13.61
N LYS A 41 8.60 2.40 14.76
CA LYS A 41 8.30 3.68 15.41
C LYS A 41 9.58 4.37 15.92
N GLY A 42 9.73 5.64 15.58
CA GLY A 42 10.85 6.48 16.04
C GLY A 42 12.06 6.42 15.11
N THR A 43 11.91 5.80 13.96
CA THR A 43 12.83 5.91 12.83
C THR A 43 12.23 6.83 11.76
N ASP A 44 13.03 7.23 10.78
CA ASP A 44 12.57 8.01 9.62
C ASP A 44 12.05 7.10 8.48
N CYS A 45 11.89 5.81 8.75
CA CYS A 45 11.46 4.82 7.77
C CYS A 45 9.93 4.73 7.68
N ASP A 46 9.39 5.03 6.53
CA ASP A 46 7.96 4.92 6.25
C ASP A 46 7.51 3.46 6.09
N LEU A 47 6.30 3.14 6.54
CA LEU A 47 5.72 1.82 6.37
C LEU A 47 4.52 1.87 5.45
N LEU A 48 4.61 1.18 4.31
CA LEU A 48 3.54 1.00 3.34
C LEU A 48 2.90 -0.39 3.49
N ALA A 49 1.59 -0.48 3.27
CA ALA A 49 0.87 -1.76 3.23
C ALA A 49 0.49 -2.12 1.79
N ARG A 50 0.96 -3.27 1.26
CA ARG A 50 0.36 -3.83 0.06
C ARG A 50 -0.90 -4.60 0.45
N LEU A 51 -2.04 -4.09 0.00
CA LEU A 51 -3.35 -4.67 0.27
C LEU A 51 -3.58 -5.92 -0.60
N PRO A 52 -4.41 -6.89 -0.18
CA PRO A 52 -4.77 -8.04 -1.00
C PRO A 52 -5.75 -7.69 -2.13
N SER A 53 -6.42 -6.54 -2.05
CA SER A 53 -7.38 -6.05 -3.04
C SER A 53 -7.71 -4.57 -2.78
N CYS A 54 -8.46 -3.95 -3.68
CA CYS A 54 -9.03 -2.61 -3.49
C CYS A 54 -10.18 -2.67 -2.46
N ASP A 55 -9.85 -2.69 -1.18
CA ASP A 55 -10.77 -2.82 -0.04
C ASP A 55 -10.66 -1.60 0.88
N ALA A 56 -11.72 -0.77 0.91
CA ALA A 56 -11.76 0.45 1.70
C ALA A 56 -11.77 0.20 3.23
N VAL A 57 -12.29 -0.94 3.67
CA VAL A 57 -12.28 -1.30 5.10
C VAL A 57 -10.86 -1.63 5.55
N LEU A 58 -10.18 -2.46 4.78
CA LEU A 58 -8.81 -2.86 5.07
C LEU A 58 -7.84 -1.66 4.94
N ALA A 59 -7.99 -0.83 3.89
CA ALA A 59 -7.23 0.41 3.73
C ALA A 59 -7.33 1.30 4.98
N LYS A 60 -8.56 1.54 5.45
CA LYS A 60 -8.80 2.29 6.68
C LYS A 60 -8.12 1.67 7.89
N GLN A 61 -8.23 0.34 8.07
CA GLN A 61 -7.63 -0.35 9.21
C GLN A 61 -6.10 -0.21 9.23
N VAL A 62 -5.40 -0.41 8.11
CA VAL A 62 -3.95 -0.28 8.06
C VAL A 62 -3.49 1.16 8.23
N LEU A 63 -4.19 2.13 7.62
CA LEU A 63 -3.89 3.56 7.80
C LEU A 63 -4.14 4.02 9.25
N ASP A 64 -5.14 3.47 9.93
CA ASP A 64 -5.41 3.75 11.35
C ASP A 64 -4.32 3.19 12.28
N THR A 65 -3.58 2.17 11.84
CA THR A 65 -2.39 1.71 12.57
C THR A 65 -1.17 2.61 12.37
N GLY A 66 -1.22 3.58 11.47
CA GLY A 66 -0.15 4.53 11.19
C GLY A 66 0.73 4.14 10.02
N ALA A 67 0.18 3.44 9.03
CA ALA A 67 0.84 3.30 7.72
C ALA A 67 0.99 4.67 7.05
N ALA A 68 2.14 4.92 6.43
CA ALA A 68 2.38 6.11 5.62
C ALA A 68 1.63 6.08 4.29
N GLY A 69 1.22 4.89 3.84
CA GLY A 69 0.46 4.74 2.60
C GLY A 69 0.04 3.31 2.32
N ILE A 70 -0.63 3.15 1.18
CA ILE A 70 -1.12 1.86 0.69
C ILE A 70 -0.65 1.59 -0.73
N ILE A 71 -0.48 0.30 -1.04
CA ILE A 71 -0.24 -0.20 -2.38
C ILE A 71 -1.42 -1.08 -2.76
N VAL A 72 -2.13 -0.72 -3.82
CA VAL A 72 -3.35 -1.40 -4.28
C VAL A 72 -3.02 -2.23 -5.52
N PRO A 73 -3.17 -3.56 -5.46
CA PRO A 73 -2.88 -4.45 -6.58
C PRO A 73 -3.96 -4.41 -7.66
N SER A 74 -3.63 -4.92 -8.84
CA SER A 74 -4.56 -5.24 -9.94
C SER A 74 -5.41 -4.07 -10.43
N VAL A 75 -4.88 -2.85 -10.42
CA VAL A 75 -5.57 -1.66 -10.94
C VAL A 75 -5.41 -1.61 -12.46
N ASN A 76 -6.52 -1.64 -13.18
CA ASN A 76 -6.57 -1.74 -14.63
C ASN A 76 -7.19 -0.52 -15.32
N THR A 77 -7.90 0.32 -14.57
CA THR A 77 -8.63 1.47 -15.10
C THR A 77 -8.41 2.73 -14.26
N PRO A 78 -8.60 3.93 -14.86
CA PRO A 78 -8.58 5.19 -14.10
C PRO A 78 -9.64 5.25 -12.98
N ALA A 79 -10.78 4.59 -13.17
CA ALA A 79 -11.83 4.53 -12.16
C ALA A 79 -11.39 3.74 -10.92
N GLU A 80 -10.68 2.62 -11.11
CA GLU A 80 -10.09 1.85 -10.01
C GLU A 80 -8.96 2.61 -9.32
N ALA A 81 -8.15 3.36 -10.07
CA ALA A 81 -7.13 4.25 -9.49
C ALA A 81 -7.78 5.37 -8.65
N ALA A 82 -8.84 6.01 -9.15
CA ALA A 82 -9.59 7.02 -8.41
C ALA A 82 -10.25 6.43 -7.14
N GLN A 83 -10.75 5.19 -7.20
CA GLN A 83 -11.27 4.48 -6.02
C GLN A 83 -10.16 4.22 -5.00
N SER A 84 -8.95 3.85 -5.45
CA SER A 84 -7.79 3.64 -4.58
C SER A 84 -7.40 4.92 -3.85
N VAL A 85 -7.42 6.06 -4.53
CA VAL A 85 -7.20 7.38 -3.91
C VAL A 85 -8.31 7.70 -2.91
N ALA A 86 -9.58 7.52 -3.32
CA ALA A 86 -10.71 7.88 -2.48
C ALA A 86 -10.74 7.12 -1.15
N MET A 87 -10.39 5.82 -1.13
CA MET A 87 -10.39 5.03 0.10
C MET A 87 -9.26 5.39 1.08
N ALA A 88 -8.20 6.05 0.60
CA ALA A 88 -7.07 6.47 1.42
C ALA A 88 -7.24 7.86 2.04
N LYS A 89 -8.02 8.75 1.40
CA LYS A 89 -8.14 10.16 1.77
C LYS A 89 -9.42 10.47 2.53
N PHE A 90 -9.36 11.45 3.44
CA PHE A 90 -10.53 11.99 4.12
C PHE A 90 -11.39 12.88 3.21
N PRO A 91 -12.70 13.01 3.48
CA PRO A 91 -13.54 13.99 2.80
C PRO A 91 -12.96 15.43 2.86
N PRO A 92 -13.13 16.27 1.80
CA PRO A 92 -13.89 15.99 0.57
C PRO A 92 -13.09 15.24 -0.50
N ALA A 93 -11.77 15.03 -0.33
CA ALA A 93 -10.90 14.38 -1.32
C ALA A 93 -11.13 12.86 -1.44
N GLY A 94 -11.74 12.24 -0.43
CA GLY A 94 -12.00 10.81 -0.40
C GLY A 94 -13.16 10.43 0.51
N ILE A 95 -13.19 9.13 0.89
CA ILE A 95 -14.28 8.53 1.67
C ILE A 95 -13.78 7.87 2.97
N ARG A 96 -12.51 8.03 3.32
CA ARG A 96 -11.95 7.46 4.55
C ARG A 96 -12.67 8.02 5.77
N GLY A 97 -13.15 7.13 6.66
CA GLY A 97 -13.69 7.54 7.97
C GLY A 97 -12.57 7.87 8.96
N ALA A 98 -12.75 8.92 9.75
CA ALA A 98 -11.82 9.30 10.81
C ALA A 98 -12.14 8.58 12.14
N SER A 99 -11.09 8.29 12.92
CA SER A 99 -11.19 7.59 14.19
C SER A 99 -10.12 8.06 15.18
N LEU A 100 -10.35 7.84 16.48
CA LEU A 100 -9.36 8.07 17.53
C LEU A 100 -8.45 6.83 17.65
N CYS A 101 -7.60 6.64 16.66
CA CYS A 101 -6.73 5.49 16.49
C CYS A 101 -5.25 5.81 16.77
N ARG A 102 -4.36 4.85 16.53
CA ARG A 102 -2.91 5.04 16.73
C ARG A 102 -2.36 6.17 15.86
N ALA A 103 -2.78 6.27 14.60
CA ALA A 103 -2.34 7.32 13.68
C ALA A 103 -2.64 8.73 14.22
N THR A 104 -3.80 8.89 14.89
CA THR A 104 -4.19 10.16 15.52
C THR A 104 -3.61 10.35 16.93
N GLY A 105 -2.66 9.50 17.37
CA GLY A 105 -2.14 9.50 18.74
C GLY A 105 -3.23 9.21 19.77
N PHE A 106 -4.18 8.33 19.44
CA PHE A 106 -5.36 8.02 20.26
C PHE A 106 -6.19 9.27 20.62
N GLY A 107 -6.23 10.23 19.70
CA GLY A 107 -6.95 11.48 19.81
C GLY A 107 -6.09 12.69 20.19
N SER A 108 -4.90 12.50 20.74
CA SER A 108 -4.03 13.62 21.19
C SER A 108 -3.53 14.50 20.03
N ARG A 109 -3.44 13.96 18.80
CA ARG A 109 -3.03 14.66 17.59
C ARG A 109 -4.08 14.59 16.47
N PHE A 110 -5.36 14.42 16.84
CA PHE A 110 -6.43 14.21 15.86
C PHE A 110 -6.52 15.35 14.84
N SER A 111 -6.55 16.60 15.30
CA SER A 111 -6.71 17.76 14.42
C SER A 111 -5.53 17.94 13.48
N GLU A 112 -4.31 17.79 13.98
CA GLU A 112 -3.06 17.86 13.22
C GLU A 112 -3.04 16.79 12.12
N TYR A 113 -3.23 15.53 12.51
CA TYR A 113 -3.26 14.41 11.58
C TYR A 113 -4.34 14.55 10.52
N PHE A 114 -5.55 14.96 10.91
CA PHE A 114 -6.68 15.11 9.99
C PHE A 114 -6.42 16.19 8.92
N GLN A 115 -5.73 17.26 9.29
CA GLN A 115 -5.40 18.35 8.38
C GLN A 115 -4.28 17.97 7.39
N ALA A 116 -3.26 17.24 7.85
CA ALA A 116 -2.08 16.90 7.06
C ALA A 116 -2.27 15.64 6.19
N HIS A 117 -3.04 14.68 6.66
CA HIS A 117 -3.09 13.32 6.10
C HIS A 117 -3.35 13.26 4.59
N ASN A 118 -4.27 14.06 4.06
CA ASN A 118 -4.61 14.01 2.63
C ASN A 118 -3.47 14.42 1.71
N ASP A 119 -2.53 15.21 2.22
CA ASP A 119 -1.34 15.67 1.49
C ASP A 119 -0.13 14.76 1.73
N GLU A 120 -0.12 14.01 2.83
CA GLU A 120 0.99 13.16 3.24
C GLU A 120 0.82 11.68 2.88
N VAL A 121 -0.44 11.18 2.81
CA VAL A 121 -0.68 9.75 2.55
C VAL A 121 -0.26 9.36 1.14
N LEU A 122 0.59 8.33 1.05
CA LEU A 122 1.03 7.76 -0.22
C LEU A 122 0.00 6.75 -0.77
N VAL A 123 -0.45 6.97 -1.99
CA VAL A 123 -1.32 6.05 -2.73
C VAL A 123 -0.59 5.53 -3.94
N VAL A 124 -0.28 4.24 -3.90
CA VAL A 124 0.42 3.54 -4.97
C VAL A 124 -0.51 2.48 -5.55
N VAL A 125 -0.52 2.32 -6.88
CA VAL A 125 -1.27 1.25 -7.54
C VAL A 125 -0.34 0.33 -8.31
N MET A 126 -0.74 -0.94 -8.49
CA MET A 126 0.04 -1.89 -9.26
C MET A 126 -0.59 -2.15 -10.62
N LEU A 127 0.24 -2.00 -11.66
CA LEU A 127 -0.10 -2.31 -13.04
C LEU A 127 0.44 -3.71 -13.37
N GLU A 128 -0.45 -4.69 -13.44
CA GLU A 128 -0.09 -6.12 -13.50
C GLU A 128 -0.70 -6.83 -14.70
N HIS A 129 -1.63 -6.17 -15.40
CA HIS A 129 -2.33 -6.72 -16.54
C HIS A 129 -2.16 -5.85 -17.79
N ILE A 130 -2.25 -6.45 -18.98
CA ILE A 130 -2.13 -5.73 -20.25
C ILE A 130 -3.12 -4.57 -20.38
N THR A 131 -4.31 -4.70 -19.81
CA THR A 131 -5.32 -3.62 -19.77
C THR A 131 -4.81 -2.43 -18.99
N ALA A 132 -4.10 -2.66 -17.86
CA ALA A 132 -3.49 -1.60 -17.08
C ALA A 132 -2.42 -0.85 -17.89
N VAL A 133 -1.59 -1.58 -18.65
CA VAL A 133 -0.58 -0.99 -19.54
C VAL A 133 -1.22 -0.15 -20.63
N GLN A 134 -2.32 -0.62 -21.23
CA GLN A 134 -3.07 0.14 -22.25
C GLN A 134 -3.70 1.42 -21.71
N ASN A 135 -4.05 1.44 -20.42
CA ASN A 135 -4.65 2.57 -19.72
C ASN A 135 -3.63 3.38 -18.89
N ALA A 136 -2.32 3.08 -19.00
CA ALA A 136 -1.31 3.61 -18.09
C ALA A 136 -1.30 5.14 -18.01
N ASP A 137 -1.34 5.83 -19.15
CA ASP A 137 -1.36 7.30 -19.18
C ASP A 137 -2.58 7.88 -18.44
N ALA A 138 -3.74 7.26 -18.61
CA ALA A 138 -4.97 7.70 -17.97
C ALA A 138 -4.99 7.36 -16.47
N ILE A 139 -4.40 6.23 -16.06
CA ILE A 139 -4.20 5.86 -14.66
C ILE A 139 -3.24 6.85 -13.99
N LEU A 140 -2.09 7.12 -14.61
CA LEU A 140 -1.09 8.06 -14.12
C LEU A 140 -1.61 9.50 -13.98
N ALA A 141 -2.58 9.89 -14.81
CA ALA A 141 -3.24 11.19 -14.73
C ALA A 141 -4.27 11.29 -13.60
N THR A 142 -4.50 10.23 -12.81
CA THR A 142 -5.48 10.24 -11.72
C THR A 142 -5.05 11.20 -10.60
N PRO A 143 -5.83 12.24 -10.26
CA PRO A 143 -5.47 13.16 -9.20
C PRO A 143 -5.32 12.46 -7.84
N GLY A 144 -4.22 12.74 -7.15
CA GLY A 144 -3.93 12.17 -5.83
C GLY A 144 -3.34 10.76 -5.83
N LEU A 145 -3.05 10.20 -7.01
CA LEU A 145 -2.18 9.04 -7.17
C LEU A 145 -0.72 9.49 -7.13
N ASP A 146 0.10 8.86 -6.30
CA ASP A 146 1.49 9.28 -6.08
C ASP A 146 2.49 8.47 -6.91
N ALA A 147 2.25 7.17 -7.08
CA ALA A 147 3.15 6.29 -7.81
C ALA A 147 2.44 5.06 -8.39
N VAL A 148 3.14 4.38 -9.31
CA VAL A 148 2.75 3.07 -9.82
C VAL A 148 3.88 2.06 -9.63
N LEU A 149 3.52 0.82 -9.34
CA LEU A 149 4.40 -0.34 -9.37
C LEU A 149 4.03 -1.22 -10.57
N ILE A 150 5.04 -1.76 -11.25
CA ILE A 150 4.82 -2.70 -12.34
C ILE A 150 5.08 -4.12 -11.83
N GLY A 151 4.04 -4.96 -11.84
CA GLY A 151 4.10 -6.38 -11.48
C GLY A 151 4.16 -7.28 -12.71
N PRO A 152 5.35 -7.59 -13.27
CA PRO A 152 5.47 -8.26 -14.56
C PRO A 152 5.13 -9.76 -14.53
N TYR A 153 4.88 -10.33 -13.39
CA TYR A 153 4.64 -11.78 -13.21
C TYR A 153 3.17 -12.16 -13.11
N GLU A 154 2.30 -11.22 -12.81
CA GLU A 154 0.86 -11.43 -12.81
C GLU A 154 0.33 -11.44 -14.24
N SER A 155 -0.50 -12.40 -14.53
CA SER A 155 -1.19 -12.76 -15.77
C SER A 155 -1.14 -11.77 -16.96
N GLY A 156 -0.28 -11.98 -17.93
CA GLY A 156 -0.50 -11.55 -19.31
C GLY A 156 0.35 -10.39 -19.83
N ILE A 157 1.19 -9.73 -19.04
CA ILE A 157 2.13 -8.75 -19.56
C ILE A 157 3.24 -9.41 -20.38
N ARG A 158 3.54 -10.69 -20.12
CA ARG A 158 4.47 -11.51 -20.91
C ARG A 158 3.71 -12.59 -21.68
N LYS A 159 3.11 -12.24 -22.81
CA LYS A 159 2.52 -13.22 -23.72
C LYS A 159 3.53 -14.18 -24.35
N ASP A 160 4.82 -13.88 -24.32
CA ASP A 160 5.86 -14.58 -25.10
C ASP A 160 6.85 -15.39 -24.25
N ARG A 161 6.60 -15.58 -22.95
CA ARG A 161 7.41 -16.47 -22.14
C ARG A 161 6.57 -17.61 -21.64
N PRO A 162 6.89 -18.89 -21.98
CA PRO A 162 6.20 -20.03 -21.38
C PRO A 162 6.37 -19.99 -19.86
N PRO A 163 5.39 -20.51 -19.10
CA PRO A 163 5.51 -20.61 -17.66
C PRO A 163 6.83 -21.30 -17.33
N CYS A 164 7.51 -20.83 -16.28
CA CYS A 164 8.77 -21.38 -15.84
C CYS A 164 8.53 -22.82 -15.35
N ASN A 165 8.44 -23.76 -16.27
CA ASN A 165 8.50 -25.17 -15.96
C ASN A 165 9.93 -25.50 -15.60
N SER A 166 10.21 -25.48 -14.31
CA SER A 166 11.40 -26.07 -13.72
C SER A 166 11.38 -27.57 -13.84
N THR A 167 11.48 -28.10 -15.06
CA THR A 167 11.83 -29.50 -15.32
C THR A 167 12.92 -29.55 -16.36
N ALA A 168 14.07 -29.01 -16.00
CA ALA A 168 15.33 -29.51 -16.51
C ALA A 168 15.90 -30.37 -15.39
N SER A 169 15.55 -31.61 -15.35
CA SER A 169 16.36 -32.66 -14.70
C SER A 169 17.47 -33.05 -15.65
N PRO A 170 18.64 -33.48 -15.09
CA PRO A 170 19.91 -33.65 -15.76
C PRO A 170 19.92 -34.72 -16.82
#